data_53403eb9a36533dce428cb2208f662d9
#
_entry.id   53403eb9a36533dce428cb2208f662d9
#
_cell.length_a   1.000
_cell.length_b   1.000
_cell.length_c   1.000
_cell.angle_alpha   90.00
_cell.angle_beta   90.00
_cell.angle_gamma   90.00
#
_symmetry.space_group_name_H-M   'P 1'
#
loop_
_entity.id
_entity.type
_entity.pdbx_description
1 polymer ?
#
loop_
_entity_poly.entity_id
_entity_poly.type
_entity_poly.pdbx_seq_one_letter_code
_entity_poly.pdbx_strand_id
1 'polypeptide(L)'
;GFGGPQGMIMAEAVIDKIARAIGSDPLSVRKRNLYGPTTGSFTPYGMKVEHNLLPDMIAELEETAQYWKRREAIAAFNRESPVIKKGLALTPVKFGISFTAKHLNQAGALVHIYTDGSIQVNHGGTEMGQGLHTKIGQIAANEFGLDLDMIEVTATRTDKVPNTSPTAASSGTDLNGKAVQNACITLKARLAECFAKSLGLEDRAGDVLFINEHVVLDEHKITFTELVQQAYFARVSLSSSGFYKTPKLQYNRDTGEGRPFFYFAYGVSMSEVSVDTLTGEYTVDKVNVLHDVGNSLNPAIDIGQIEGAFIQGMGWLTTEDLKWNEAGKLISENMATYKIPAIGDTPKEFNVKLFGRK
;
A
#
# COMPACT_ATOMS: atom_id res chain seq x y z
N GLY A 1 -2.75 -13.49 3.02
CA GLY A 1 -2.36 -13.27 1.81
C GLY A 1 -1.57 -14.28 1.00
N PHE A 2 -2.17 -15.34 0.47
CA PHE A 2 -1.58 -16.20 -0.56
C PHE A 2 -0.18 -16.79 -0.26
N GLY A 3 0.13 -17.05 1.00
CA GLY A 3 1.39 -17.65 1.43
C GLY A 3 2.52 -16.68 1.81
N GLY A 4 2.43 -15.41 1.48
CA GLY A 4 3.43 -14.40 1.86
C GLY A 4 3.61 -14.28 3.38
N PRO A 5 2.58 -13.99 4.15
CA PRO A 5 2.66 -13.92 5.61
C PRO A 5 3.12 -15.24 6.25
N GLN A 6 2.66 -16.38 5.75
CA GLN A 6 3.06 -17.71 6.24
C GLN A 6 4.56 -17.95 6.03
N GLY A 7 5.10 -17.61 4.87
CA GLY A 7 6.53 -17.70 4.59
C GLY A 7 7.36 -16.77 5.48
N MET A 8 6.86 -15.57 5.76
CA MET A 8 7.51 -14.60 6.66
C MET A 8 7.62 -15.13 8.08
N ILE A 9 6.54 -15.66 8.65
CA ILE A 9 6.57 -16.25 10.01
C ILE A 9 7.58 -17.36 10.10
N MET A 10 7.60 -18.26 9.10
CA MET A 10 8.56 -19.36 9.07
C MET A 10 10.00 -18.84 9.04
N ALA A 11 10.29 -17.87 8.15
CA ALA A 11 11.62 -17.29 8.03
C ALA A 11 12.06 -16.60 9.32
N GLU A 12 11.19 -15.78 9.92
CA GLU A 12 11.46 -15.06 11.15
C GLU A 12 11.66 -16.00 12.36
N ALA A 13 10.86 -17.06 12.47
CA ALA A 13 11.02 -18.09 13.50
C ALA A 13 12.37 -18.84 13.35
N VAL A 14 12.80 -19.11 12.13
CA VAL A 14 14.12 -19.74 11.85
C VAL A 14 15.25 -18.79 12.27
N ILE A 15 15.18 -17.52 11.90
CA ILE A 15 16.19 -16.51 12.28
C ILE A 15 16.30 -16.40 13.81
N ASP A 16 15.17 -16.35 14.52
CA ASP A 16 15.15 -16.29 15.98
C ASP A 16 15.79 -17.54 16.62
N LYS A 17 15.49 -18.74 16.09
CA LYS A 17 16.10 -19.99 16.57
C LYS A 17 17.62 -20.01 16.33
N ILE A 18 18.06 -19.58 15.14
CA ILE A 18 19.49 -19.47 14.83
C ILE A 18 20.18 -18.51 15.79
N ALA A 19 19.61 -17.31 15.98
CA ALA A 19 20.18 -16.30 16.88
C ALA A 19 20.37 -16.83 18.30
N ARG A 20 19.38 -17.54 18.85
CA ARG A 20 19.48 -18.19 20.17
C ARG A 20 20.53 -19.27 20.20
N ALA A 21 20.63 -20.12 19.17
CA ALA A 21 21.55 -21.20 19.10
C ALA A 21 23.03 -20.73 19.06
N ILE A 22 23.30 -19.61 18.43
CA ILE A 22 24.66 -19.03 18.33
C ILE A 22 24.93 -17.94 19.38
N GLY A 23 24.01 -17.69 20.31
CA GLY A 23 24.14 -16.67 21.36
C GLY A 23 24.21 -15.24 20.83
N SER A 24 23.57 -14.94 19.70
CA SER A 24 23.54 -13.62 19.07
C SER A 24 22.16 -12.95 19.21
N ASP A 25 22.14 -11.62 19.11
CA ASP A 25 20.87 -10.91 19.03
C ASP A 25 20.17 -11.17 17.69
N PRO A 26 18.84 -11.44 17.68
CA PRO A 26 18.11 -11.72 16.44
C PRO A 26 18.18 -10.61 15.40
N LEU A 27 18.21 -9.32 15.81
CA LEU A 27 18.36 -8.20 14.87
C LEU A 27 19.72 -8.24 14.17
N SER A 28 20.78 -8.61 14.90
CA SER A 28 22.13 -8.76 14.33
C SER A 28 22.17 -9.84 13.26
N VAL A 29 21.45 -10.95 13.48
CA VAL A 29 21.33 -12.02 12.49
C VAL A 29 20.52 -11.55 11.27
N ARG A 30 19.40 -10.84 11.48
CA ARG A 30 18.60 -10.24 10.39
C ARG A 30 19.42 -9.31 9.52
N LYS A 31 20.17 -8.39 10.12
CA LYS A 31 21.03 -7.44 9.40
C LYS A 31 22.04 -8.12 8.48
N ARG A 32 22.61 -9.27 8.90
CA ARG A 32 23.54 -10.06 8.07
C ARG A 32 22.89 -10.76 6.88
N ASN A 33 21.57 -10.93 6.90
CA ASN A 33 20.79 -11.61 5.85
C ASN A 33 20.03 -10.65 4.93
N LEU A 34 20.26 -9.35 5.04
CA LEU A 34 19.68 -8.37 4.13
C LEU A 34 20.33 -8.45 2.74
N TYR A 35 19.58 -8.11 1.71
CA TYR A 35 20.14 -7.95 0.37
C TYR A 35 21.21 -6.84 0.36
N GLY A 36 22.36 -7.15 -0.19
CA GLY A 36 23.47 -6.19 -0.29
C GLY A 36 23.35 -5.25 -1.50
N PRO A 37 24.14 -4.15 -1.52
CA PRO A 37 24.15 -3.21 -2.63
C PRO A 37 24.85 -3.78 -3.88
N THR A 38 25.80 -4.68 -3.73
CA THR A 38 26.60 -5.24 -4.83
C THR A 38 26.56 -6.75 -4.91
N THR A 39 26.61 -7.45 -3.77
CA THR A 39 26.53 -8.90 -3.67
C THR A 39 25.25 -9.30 -2.96
N GLY A 40 24.68 -10.46 -3.35
CA GLY A 40 23.41 -10.92 -2.76
C GLY A 40 22.21 -10.02 -3.07
N SER A 41 22.22 -9.31 -4.22
CA SER A 41 21.16 -8.40 -4.61
C SER A 41 20.08 -9.04 -5.49
N PHE A 42 20.11 -10.35 -5.63
CA PHE A 42 19.12 -11.10 -6.41
C PHE A 42 18.26 -11.99 -5.49
N THR A 43 16.97 -12.06 -5.80
CA THR A 43 16.08 -13.01 -5.16
C THR A 43 16.35 -14.43 -5.63
N PRO A 44 15.87 -15.48 -4.91
CA PRO A 44 15.99 -16.87 -5.35
C PRO A 44 15.39 -17.14 -6.74
N TYR A 45 14.44 -16.34 -7.19
CA TYR A 45 13.83 -16.42 -8.52
C TYR A 45 14.48 -15.50 -9.56
N GLY A 46 15.71 -15.04 -9.33
CA GLY A 46 16.52 -14.27 -10.29
C GLY A 46 16.17 -12.80 -10.46
N MET A 47 15.22 -12.25 -9.71
CA MET A 47 14.89 -10.83 -9.76
C MET A 47 15.92 -9.99 -8.99
N LYS A 48 16.46 -8.96 -9.63
CA LYS A 48 17.32 -7.98 -8.94
C LYS A 48 16.49 -7.15 -7.96
N VAL A 49 16.96 -7.02 -6.73
CA VAL A 49 16.38 -6.13 -5.71
C VAL A 49 16.97 -4.74 -5.93
N GLU A 50 16.22 -3.90 -6.63
CA GLU A 50 16.56 -2.50 -6.84
C GLU A 50 16.03 -1.69 -5.64
N HIS A 51 16.76 -0.64 -5.22
CA HIS A 51 16.33 0.27 -4.15
C HIS A 51 15.94 -0.45 -2.84
N ASN A 52 16.85 -1.28 -2.30
CA ASN A 52 16.63 -1.92 -1.00
C ASN A 52 16.66 -0.88 0.13
N LEU A 53 15.49 -0.55 0.69
CA LEU A 53 15.34 0.46 1.76
C LEU A 53 15.50 -0.14 3.17
N LEU A 54 15.53 -1.46 3.33
CA LEU A 54 15.55 -2.09 4.65
C LEU A 54 16.73 -1.69 5.53
N PRO A 55 17.97 -1.55 5.03
CA PRO A 55 19.08 -1.10 5.88
C PRO A 55 18.82 0.24 6.54
N ASP A 56 18.33 1.23 5.77
CA ASP A 56 18.05 2.58 6.26
C ASP A 56 16.84 2.59 7.21
N MET A 57 15.77 1.88 6.86
CA MET A 57 14.58 1.77 7.70
C MET A 57 14.86 1.07 9.03
N ILE A 58 15.67 0.02 9.03
CA ILE A 58 16.07 -0.67 10.25
C ILE A 58 16.92 0.27 11.12
N ALA A 59 17.90 0.97 10.53
CA ALA A 59 18.74 1.91 11.25
C ALA A 59 17.91 3.04 11.89
N GLU A 60 16.98 3.63 11.14
CA GLU A 60 16.08 4.68 11.66
C GLU A 60 15.23 4.16 12.82
N LEU A 61 14.59 2.99 12.67
CA LEU A 61 13.72 2.45 13.73
C LEU A 61 14.50 1.98 14.94
N GLU A 62 15.67 1.38 14.74
CA GLU A 62 16.58 0.94 15.81
C GLU A 62 16.99 2.10 16.71
N GLU A 63 17.30 3.26 16.12
CA GLU A 63 17.67 4.48 16.82
C GLU A 63 16.44 5.16 17.48
N THR A 64 15.42 5.49 16.69
CA THR A 64 14.26 6.27 17.15
C THR A 64 13.42 5.53 18.18
N ALA A 65 13.31 4.21 18.07
CA ALA A 65 12.62 3.37 19.04
C ALA A 65 13.54 2.80 20.12
N GLN A 66 14.82 3.17 20.14
CA GLN A 66 15.81 2.82 21.16
C GLN A 66 15.94 1.31 21.40
N TYR A 67 16.10 0.52 20.34
CA TYR A 67 16.11 -0.93 20.40
C TYR A 67 17.05 -1.51 21.47
N TRP A 68 18.32 -1.14 21.46
CA TRP A 68 19.32 -1.70 22.36
C TRP A 68 19.07 -1.32 23.82
N LYS A 69 18.71 -0.07 24.10
CA LYS A 69 18.38 0.38 25.46
C LYS A 69 17.16 -0.39 26.01
N ARG A 70 16.15 -0.61 25.19
CA ARG A 70 14.98 -1.43 25.60
C ARG A 70 15.35 -2.89 25.79
N ARG A 71 16.21 -3.47 24.96
CA ARG A 71 16.73 -4.84 25.13
C ARG A 71 17.42 -5.02 26.47
N GLU A 72 18.28 -4.08 26.86
CA GLU A 72 18.98 -4.10 28.16
C GLU A 72 17.99 -3.98 29.32
N ALA A 73 17.05 -3.02 29.26
CA ALA A 73 16.03 -2.83 30.28
C ALA A 73 15.15 -4.09 30.47
N ILE A 74 14.73 -4.71 29.36
CA ILE A 74 13.94 -5.96 29.37
C ILE A 74 14.78 -7.11 29.97
N ALA A 75 16.05 -7.22 29.63
CA ALA A 75 16.90 -8.24 30.21
C ALA A 75 17.08 -8.07 31.73
N ALA A 76 17.23 -6.84 32.20
CA ALA A 76 17.27 -6.52 33.65
C ALA A 76 15.93 -6.86 34.32
N PHE A 77 14.83 -6.39 33.79
CA PHE A 77 13.47 -6.69 34.30
C PHE A 77 13.24 -8.21 34.40
N ASN A 78 13.59 -8.97 33.36
CA ASN A 78 13.36 -10.40 33.31
C ASN A 78 14.20 -11.21 34.32
N ARG A 79 15.34 -10.67 34.77
CA ARG A 79 16.14 -11.29 35.84
C ARG A 79 15.46 -11.15 37.21
N GLU A 80 14.82 -10.02 37.46
CA GLU A 80 14.21 -9.70 38.74
C GLU A 80 12.77 -10.19 38.88
N SER A 81 12.00 -10.18 37.78
CA SER A 81 10.61 -10.59 37.79
C SER A 81 10.49 -12.13 37.71
N PRO A 82 9.86 -12.80 38.71
CA PRO A 82 9.70 -14.25 38.69
C PRO A 82 8.56 -14.71 37.77
N VAL A 83 7.53 -13.90 37.58
CA VAL A 83 6.29 -14.30 36.90
C VAL A 83 6.13 -13.57 35.55
N ILE A 84 6.14 -12.25 35.58
CA ILE A 84 5.98 -11.47 34.35
C ILE A 84 7.30 -11.44 33.57
N LYS A 85 7.26 -11.81 32.30
CA LYS A 85 8.40 -11.72 31.40
C LYS A 85 8.08 -10.77 30.25
N LYS A 86 9.09 -10.05 29.80
CA LYS A 86 8.98 -9.14 28.66
C LYS A 86 9.78 -9.64 27.47
N GLY A 87 9.31 -9.31 26.29
CA GLY A 87 9.99 -9.60 25.03
C GLY A 87 10.02 -8.40 24.09
N LEU A 88 11.03 -8.31 23.26
CA LEU A 88 11.17 -7.31 22.22
C LEU A 88 11.66 -7.98 20.93
N ALA A 89 10.98 -7.70 19.82
CA ALA A 89 11.41 -8.13 18.51
C ALA A 89 11.33 -6.96 17.51
N LEU A 90 12.29 -6.90 16.60
CA LEU A 90 12.28 -6.00 15.44
C LEU A 90 12.38 -6.88 14.19
N THR A 91 11.36 -6.81 13.34
CA THR A 91 11.26 -7.63 12.13
C THR A 91 11.06 -6.76 10.89
N PRO A 92 11.82 -7.01 9.81
CA PRO A 92 11.64 -6.34 8.53
C PRO A 92 10.70 -7.12 7.62
N VAL A 93 10.12 -6.44 6.65
CA VAL A 93 9.37 -7.04 5.54
C VAL A 93 9.79 -6.45 4.21
N LYS A 94 9.91 -7.31 3.20
CA LYS A 94 10.02 -6.98 1.79
C LYS A 94 8.94 -7.77 1.05
N PHE A 95 7.99 -7.09 0.45
CA PHE A 95 6.86 -7.74 -0.23
C PHE A 95 6.76 -7.28 -1.68
N GLY A 96 6.68 -8.24 -2.62
CA GLY A 96 6.57 -7.95 -4.04
C GLY A 96 5.16 -7.55 -4.44
N ILE A 97 5.04 -6.46 -5.20
CA ILE A 97 3.77 -5.90 -5.66
C ILE A 97 3.57 -6.19 -7.14
N SER A 98 2.66 -7.06 -7.44
CA SER A 98 2.04 -7.47 -8.70
C SER A 98 1.51 -8.90 -8.59
N PHE A 99 0.64 -9.31 -9.47
CA PHE A 99 0.34 -10.73 -9.66
C PHE A 99 1.47 -11.42 -10.43
N THR A 100 1.80 -12.66 -10.06
CA THR A 100 2.72 -13.52 -10.84
C THR A 100 2.09 -13.95 -12.16
N ALA A 101 0.75 -13.93 -12.26
CA ALA A 101 0.01 -14.13 -13.51
C ALA A 101 -0.05 -12.79 -14.27
N LYS A 102 0.79 -12.66 -15.30
CA LYS A 102 1.02 -11.40 -16.02
C LYS A 102 -0.26 -10.72 -16.53
N HIS A 103 -1.23 -11.50 -17.04
CA HIS A 103 -2.49 -10.99 -17.59
C HIS A 103 -3.39 -10.31 -16.54
N LEU A 104 -3.19 -10.57 -15.23
CA LEU A 104 -3.93 -9.93 -14.16
C LEU A 104 -3.39 -8.53 -13.80
N ASN A 105 -2.26 -8.10 -14.38
CA ASN A 105 -1.65 -6.80 -14.07
C ASN A 105 -2.06 -5.75 -15.11
N GLN A 106 -3.36 -5.51 -15.22
CA GLN A 106 -3.95 -4.51 -16.11
C GLN A 106 -5.25 -3.96 -15.53
N ALA A 107 -5.62 -2.76 -15.93
CA ALA A 107 -6.91 -2.15 -15.63
C ALA A 107 -7.36 -1.21 -16.75
N GLY A 108 -8.68 -1.06 -16.87
CA GLY A 108 -9.32 -0.04 -17.67
C GLY A 108 -10.01 1.01 -16.79
N ALA A 109 -10.30 2.16 -17.37
CA ALA A 109 -11.10 3.20 -16.76
C ALA A 109 -11.94 3.92 -17.81
N LEU A 110 -12.99 4.60 -17.36
CA LEU A 110 -13.82 5.49 -18.18
C LEU A 110 -14.08 6.77 -17.40
N VAL A 111 -13.74 7.91 -17.97
CA VAL A 111 -13.91 9.23 -17.36
C VAL A 111 -14.80 10.08 -18.24
N HIS A 112 -15.80 10.72 -17.62
CA HIS A 112 -16.70 11.67 -18.25
C HIS A 112 -16.61 13.01 -17.55
N ILE A 113 -16.59 14.10 -18.32
CA ILE A 113 -16.71 15.48 -17.84
C ILE A 113 -18.05 16.00 -18.29
N TYR A 114 -18.87 16.46 -17.36
CA TYR A 114 -20.18 17.06 -17.64
C TYR A 114 -20.07 18.58 -17.80
N THR A 115 -21.09 19.19 -18.44
CA THR A 115 -21.06 20.61 -18.78
C THR A 115 -21.08 21.57 -17.59
N ASP A 116 -21.38 21.08 -16.41
CA ASP A 116 -21.25 21.80 -15.14
C ASP A 116 -19.85 21.73 -14.51
N GLY A 117 -18.93 21.03 -15.16
CA GLY A 117 -17.56 20.82 -14.71
C GLY A 117 -17.38 19.60 -13.79
N SER A 118 -18.44 18.92 -13.40
CA SER A 118 -18.34 17.70 -12.61
C SER A 118 -17.72 16.55 -13.44
N ILE A 119 -16.99 15.65 -12.75
CA ILE A 119 -16.28 14.55 -13.39
C ILE A 119 -16.73 13.23 -12.80
N GLN A 120 -17.23 12.33 -13.64
CA GLN A 120 -17.57 10.98 -13.25
C GLN A 120 -16.45 10.01 -13.65
N VAL A 121 -15.99 9.23 -12.68
CA VAL A 121 -14.91 8.24 -12.84
C VAL A 121 -15.46 6.85 -12.65
N ASN A 122 -15.23 5.98 -13.64
CA ASN A 122 -15.55 4.57 -13.59
C ASN A 122 -14.27 3.75 -13.69
N HIS A 123 -14.09 2.80 -12.78
CA HIS A 123 -12.97 1.86 -12.79
C HIS A 123 -13.41 0.48 -12.27
N GLY A 124 -12.56 -0.53 -12.44
CA GLY A 124 -12.88 -1.91 -12.09
C GLY A 124 -12.43 -2.35 -10.69
N GLY A 125 -11.80 -1.48 -9.92
CA GLY A 125 -11.34 -1.80 -8.57
C GLY A 125 -12.49 -1.82 -7.56
N THR A 126 -12.46 -2.79 -6.62
CA THR A 126 -13.47 -2.93 -5.56
C THR A 126 -13.03 -2.18 -4.31
N GLU A 127 -13.92 -1.36 -3.75
CA GLU A 127 -13.75 -0.76 -2.42
C GLU A 127 -14.10 -1.79 -1.35
N MET A 128 -13.16 -2.04 -0.44
CA MET A 128 -13.29 -3.00 0.67
C MET A 128 -12.98 -2.34 2.02
N GLY A 129 -12.97 -0.99 2.07
CA GLY A 129 -12.56 -0.21 3.22
C GLY A 129 -11.09 0.27 3.18
N GLN A 130 -10.36 -0.03 2.09
CA GLN A 130 -8.96 0.38 1.91
C GLN A 130 -8.80 1.80 1.36
N GLY A 131 -9.88 2.51 1.08
CA GLY A 131 -9.86 3.89 0.58
C GLY A 131 -9.51 4.01 -0.91
N LEU A 132 -9.75 2.96 -1.70
CA LEU A 132 -9.44 2.95 -3.13
C LEU A 132 -10.21 4.05 -3.87
N HIS A 133 -11.53 4.17 -3.66
CA HIS A 133 -12.34 5.18 -4.34
C HIS A 133 -11.89 6.60 -4.02
N THR A 134 -11.54 6.89 -2.77
CA THR A 134 -11.00 8.19 -2.38
C THR A 134 -9.68 8.49 -3.11
N LYS A 135 -8.75 7.54 -3.14
CA LYS A 135 -7.46 7.72 -3.85
C LYS A 135 -7.65 7.89 -5.36
N ILE A 136 -8.59 7.17 -5.96
CA ILE A 136 -8.93 7.32 -7.38
C ILE A 136 -9.49 8.72 -7.66
N GLY A 137 -10.41 9.20 -6.81
CA GLY A 137 -10.94 10.57 -6.89
C GLY A 137 -9.84 11.62 -6.77
N GLN A 138 -8.92 11.44 -5.82
CA GLN A 138 -7.77 12.35 -5.64
C GLN A 138 -6.84 12.38 -6.87
N ILE A 139 -6.62 11.23 -7.54
CA ILE A 139 -5.83 11.19 -8.79
C ILE A 139 -6.51 12.02 -9.88
N ALA A 140 -7.82 11.85 -10.07
CA ALA A 140 -8.56 12.61 -11.07
C ALA A 140 -8.59 14.12 -10.74
N ALA A 141 -8.88 14.47 -9.48
CA ALA A 141 -8.87 15.84 -9.00
C ALA A 141 -7.51 16.52 -9.23
N ASN A 142 -6.42 15.86 -8.89
CA ASN A 142 -5.07 16.37 -9.08
C ASN A 142 -4.71 16.63 -10.57
N GLU A 143 -5.15 15.76 -11.48
CA GLU A 143 -4.87 15.94 -12.92
C GLU A 143 -5.53 17.19 -13.49
N PHE A 144 -6.71 17.56 -13.00
CA PHE A 144 -7.44 18.74 -13.46
C PHE A 144 -7.31 19.95 -12.53
N GLY A 145 -6.58 19.83 -11.42
CA GLY A 145 -6.44 20.92 -10.44
C GLY A 145 -7.77 21.30 -9.77
N LEU A 146 -8.64 20.33 -9.52
CA LEU A 146 -9.98 20.49 -8.95
C LEU A 146 -10.05 20.02 -7.50
N ASP A 147 -11.04 20.49 -6.77
CA ASP A 147 -11.42 19.94 -5.48
C ASP A 147 -12.05 18.54 -5.64
N LEU A 148 -11.90 17.70 -4.61
CA LEU A 148 -12.41 16.33 -4.64
C LEU A 148 -13.93 16.25 -4.80
N ASP A 149 -14.66 17.25 -4.33
CA ASP A 149 -16.12 17.34 -4.41
C ASP A 149 -16.64 17.44 -5.85
N MET A 150 -15.78 17.82 -6.81
CA MET A 150 -16.10 17.82 -8.24
C MET A 150 -15.97 16.42 -8.88
N ILE A 151 -15.49 15.42 -8.15
CA ILE A 151 -15.19 14.08 -8.67
C ILE A 151 -16.15 13.07 -8.07
N GLU A 152 -16.98 12.44 -8.90
CA GLU A 152 -17.82 11.31 -8.52
C GLU A 152 -17.17 9.99 -8.96
N VAL A 153 -16.76 9.17 -8.01
CA VAL A 153 -16.31 7.81 -8.27
C VAL A 153 -17.49 6.85 -8.13
N THR A 154 -17.91 6.24 -9.24
CA THR A 154 -19.10 5.39 -9.25
C THR A 154 -18.84 4.02 -8.64
N ALA A 155 -19.89 3.37 -8.15
CA ALA A 155 -19.83 1.99 -7.71
C ALA A 155 -19.31 1.06 -8.84
N THR A 156 -18.45 0.11 -8.47
CA THR A 156 -17.88 -0.88 -9.42
C THR A 156 -18.95 -1.83 -9.91
N ARG A 157 -19.07 -1.95 -11.24
CA ARG A 157 -20.04 -2.82 -11.93
C ARG A 157 -19.39 -3.46 -13.15
N THR A 158 -19.84 -4.65 -13.51
CA THR A 158 -19.26 -5.44 -14.61
C THR A 158 -19.62 -4.91 -16.01
N ASP A 159 -20.61 -4.04 -16.11
CA ASP A 159 -21.09 -3.43 -17.35
C ASP A 159 -20.37 -2.13 -17.76
N LYS A 160 -19.41 -1.65 -16.95
CA LYS A 160 -18.80 -0.31 -17.18
C LYS A 160 -17.42 -0.37 -17.79
N VAL A 161 -16.54 -1.21 -17.27
CA VAL A 161 -15.12 -1.19 -17.61
C VAL A 161 -14.61 -2.57 -17.93
N PRO A 162 -14.13 -2.80 -19.17
CA PRO A 162 -13.42 -4.03 -19.53
C PRO A 162 -12.00 -4.05 -18.94
N ASN A 163 -11.29 -5.15 -19.10
CA ASN A 163 -9.91 -5.32 -18.64
C ASN A 163 -9.74 -5.09 -17.13
N THR A 164 -10.65 -5.64 -16.35
CA THR A 164 -10.60 -5.56 -14.89
C THR A 164 -9.96 -6.82 -14.32
N SER A 165 -9.03 -6.63 -13.39
CA SER A 165 -8.41 -7.69 -12.61
C SER A 165 -9.04 -7.77 -11.22
N PRO A 166 -8.95 -8.93 -10.53
CA PRO A 166 -9.33 -8.99 -9.12
C PRO A 166 -8.62 -7.92 -8.30
N THR A 167 -9.32 -7.29 -7.36
CA THR A 167 -8.72 -6.30 -6.46
C THR A 167 -7.93 -7.03 -5.38
N ALA A 168 -6.70 -7.38 -5.70
CA ALA A 168 -5.78 -8.16 -4.88
C ALA A 168 -4.31 -7.79 -5.21
N ALA A 169 -3.34 -8.53 -4.66
CA ALA A 169 -1.90 -8.31 -4.83
C ALA A 169 -1.43 -6.90 -4.44
N SER A 170 -2.20 -6.19 -3.63
CA SER A 170 -1.95 -4.81 -3.16
C SER A 170 -1.71 -3.80 -4.30
N SER A 171 -2.27 -4.04 -5.48
CA SER A 171 -2.06 -3.25 -6.70
C SER A 171 -3.30 -2.46 -7.16
N GLY A 172 -4.33 -2.36 -6.32
CA GLY A 172 -5.60 -1.72 -6.70
C GLY A 172 -5.43 -0.28 -7.14
N THR A 173 -4.75 0.55 -6.37
CA THR A 173 -4.47 1.95 -6.72
C THR A 173 -3.50 2.06 -7.89
N ASP A 174 -2.46 1.21 -7.95
CA ASP A 174 -1.49 1.21 -9.06
C ASP A 174 -2.18 0.98 -10.41
N LEU A 175 -3.01 -0.06 -10.49
CA LEU A 175 -3.66 -0.45 -11.75
C LEU A 175 -4.77 0.52 -12.13
N ASN A 176 -5.76 0.69 -11.24
CA ASN A 176 -6.93 1.51 -11.52
C ASN A 176 -6.59 3.00 -11.54
N GLY A 177 -5.72 3.47 -10.61
CA GLY A 177 -5.27 4.85 -10.58
C GLY A 177 -4.53 5.26 -11.84
N LYS A 178 -3.62 4.42 -12.36
CA LYS A 178 -2.93 4.69 -13.63
C LYS A 178 -3.87 4.64 -14.84
N ALA A 179 -4.85 3.74 -14.85
CA ALA A 179 -5.85 3.71 -15.91
C ALA A 179 -6.70 5.00 -15.93
N VAL A 180 -7.16 5.45 -14.74
CA VAL A 180 -7.87 6.73 -14.60
C VAL A 180 -6.98 7.91 -14.99
N GLN A 181 -5.74 7.95 -14.51
CA GLN A 181 -4.79 8.99 -14.87
C GLN A 181 -4.60 9.10 -16.40
N ASN A 182 -4.46 7.97 -17.10
CA ASN A 182 -4.31 7.96 -18.56
C ASN A 182 -5.56 8.51 -19.28
N ALA A 183 -6.76 8.23 -18.78
CA ALA A 183 -8.00 8.83 -19.30
C ALA A 183 -8.03 10.35 -19.06
N CYS A 184 -7.67 10.79 -17.85
CA CYS A 184 -7.61 12.21 -17.48
C CYS A 184 -6.57 12.97 -18.31
N ILE A 185 -5.36 12.42 -18.53
CA ILE A 185 -4.33 13.03 -19.39
C ILE A 185 -4.85 13.24 -20.82
N THR A 186 -5.57 12.27 -21.36
CA THR A 186 -6.17 12.40 -22.70
C THR A 186 -7.21 13.53 -22.75
N LEU A 187 -8.07 13.62 -21.75
CA LEU A 187 -9.07 14.68 -21.66
C LEU A 187 -8.44 16.06 -21.43
N LYS A 188 -7.45 16.11 -20.53
CA LYS A 188 -6.68 17.32 -20.23
C LYS A 188 -6.01 17.89 -21.48
N ALA A 189 -5.39 17.05 -22.31
CA ALA A 189 -4.79 17.46 -23.56
C ALA A 189 -5.82 18.07 -24.52
N ARG A 190 -6.98 17.45 -24.71
CA ARG A 190 -8.07 17.99 -25.55
C ARG A 190 -8.59 19.33 -25.07
N LEU A 191 -8.76 19.50 -23.75
CA LEU A 191 -9.20 20.75 -23.14
C LEU A 191 -8.11 21.83 -23.30
N ALA A 192 -6.84 21.49 -23.10
CA ALA A 192 -5.72 22.40 -23.30
C ALA A 192 -5.61 22.89 -24.76
N GLU A 193 -5.75 21.98 -25.73
CA GLU A 193 -5.81 22.32 -27.16
C GLU A 193 -6.99 23.25 -27.47
N CYS A 194 -8.17 22.97 -26.91
CA CYS A 194 -9.35 23.81 -27.07
C CYS A 194 -9.12 25.23 -26.53
N PHE A 195 -8.55 25.35 -25.33
CA PHE A 195 -8.24 26.63 -24.71
C PHE A 195 -7.21 27.43 -25.51
N ALA A 196 -6.06 26.82 -25.82
CA ALA A 196 -5.01 27.45 -26.60
C ALA A 196 -5.52 27.94 -27.97
N LYS A 197 -6.33 27.11 -28.65
CA LYS A 197 -6.97 27.47 -29.91
C LYS A 197 -7.92 28.66 -29.80
N SER A 198 -8.69 28.76 -28.71
CA SER A 198 -9.59 29.90 -28.49
C SER A 198 -8.84 31.23 -28.35
N LEU A 199 -7.56 31.17 -28.00
CA LEU A 199 -6.66 32.32 -27.85
C LEU A 199 -5.78 32.59 -29.09
N GLY A 200 -5.81 31.73 -30.12
CA GLY A 200 -4.90 31.77 -31.23
C GLY A 200 -3.45 31.36 -30.88
N LEU A 201 -3.28 30.51 -29.87
CA LEU A 201 -2.01 30.07 -29.30
C LEU A 201 -1.86 28.52 -29.37
N GLU A 202 -2.26 27.90 -30.48
CA GLU A 202 -2.36 26.44 -30.63
C GLU A 202 -1.04 25.74 -30.31
N ASP A 203 0.08 26.31 -30.72
CA ASP A 203 1.45 25.75 -30.52
C ASP A 203 1.82 25.70 -29.00
N ARG A 204 1.06 26.37 -28.14
CA ARG A 204 1.30 26.48 -26.71
C ARG A 204 0.33 25.67 -25.85
N ALA A 205 -0.42 24.76 -26.45
CA ALA A 205 -1.35 23.89 -25.71
C ALA A 205 -0.64 23.07 -24.58
N GLY A 206 0.64 22.74 -24.77
CA GLY A 206 1.44 22.05 -23.77
C GLY A 206 1.79 22.87 -22.52
N ASP A 207 1.68 24.20 -22.59
CA ASP A 207 1.97 25.12 -21.49
C ASP A 207 0.72 25.43 -20.63
N VAL A 208 -0.46 24.94 -21.04
CA VAL A 208 -1.70 25.16 -20.31
C VAL A 208 -1.66 24.47 -18.96
N LEU A 209 -1.88 25.22 -17.91
CA LEU A 209 -1.92 24.74 -16.52
C LEU A 209 -3.35 24.61 -16.02
N PHE A 210 -3.60 23.53 -15.30
CA PHE A 210 -4.85 23.26 -14.59
C PHE A 210 -4.56 23.34 -13.10
N ILE A 211 -5.06 24.36 -12.42
CA ILE A 211 -4.71 24.65 -11.03
C ILE A 211 -5.82 25.46 -10.32
N ASN A 212 -6.18 25.03 -9.10
CA ASN A 212 -7.16 25.72 -8.25
C ASN A 212 -8.45 26.06 -9.01
N GLU A 213 -9.06 25.04 -9.62
CA GLU A 213 -10.32 25.14 -10.41
C GLU A 213 -10.24 26.05 -11.64
N HIS A 214 -9.06 26.46 -12.03
CA HIS A 214 -8.84 27.32 -13.18
C HIS A 214 -7.90 26.70 -14.21
N VAL A 215 -8.05 27.19 -15.43
CA VAL A 215 -7.17 26.87 -16.55
C VAL A 215 -6.46 28.15 -16.96
N VAL A 216 -5.12 28.07 -17.05
CA VAL A 216 -4.25 29.23 -17.19
C VAL A 216 -3.28 29.02 -18.34
N LEU A 217 -3.13 30.03 -19.18
CA LEU A 217 -2.07 30.13 -20.19
C LEU A 217 -1.60 31.60 -20.25
N ASP A 218 -0.39 31.88 -19.80
CA ASP A 218 0.17 33.21 -19.58
C ASP A 218 -0.75 34.09 -18.70
N GLU A 219 -1.21 35.25 -19.20
CA GLU A 219 -2.16 36.14 -18.54
C GLU A 219 -3.63 35.70 -18.68
N HIS A 220 -3.91 34.75 -19.52
CA HIS A 220 -5.27 34.25 -19.75
C HIS A 220 -5.70 33.23 -18.71
N LYS A 221 -6.82 33.47 -18.07
CA LYS A 221 -7.34 32.61 -17.00
C LYS A 221 -8.86 32.50 -17.11
N ILE A 222 -9.36 31.27 -17.11
CA ILE A 222 -10.79 30.97 -17.03
C ILE A 222 -11.04 29.87 -15.98
N THR A 223 -12.27 29.69 -15.56
CA THR A 223 -12.61 28.56 -14.71
C THR A 223 -12.63 27.26 -15.50
N PHE A 224 -12.43 26.14 -14.83
CA PHE A 224 -12.53 24.82 -15.44
C PHE A 224 -13.90 24.60 -16.09
N THR A 225 -14.99 25.02 -15.40
CA THR A 225 -16.37 24.92 -15.91
C THR A 225 -16.58 25.73 -17.17
N GLU A 226 -16.07 26.97 -17.25
CA GLU A 226 -16.14 27.78 -18.47
C GLU A 226 -15.43 27.11 -19.63
N LEU A 227 -14.23 26.54 -19.41
CA LEU A 227 -13.52 25.81 -20.45
C LEU A 227 -14.32 24.59 -20.92
N VAL A 228 -14.89 23.82 -19.98
CA VAL A 228 -15.71 22.65 -20.33
C VAL A 228 -16.91 23.04 -21.20
N GLN A 229 -17.58 24.15 -20.89
CA GLN A 229 -18.68 24.69 -21.72
C GLN A 229 -18.20 25.11 -23.11
N GLN A 230 -17.07 25.83 -23.20
CA GLN A 230 -16.45 26.18 -24.47
C GLN A 230 -16.11 24.93 -25.31
N ALA A 231 -15.51 23.92 -24.67
CA ALA A 231 -15.18 22.66 -25.31
C ALA A 231 -16.42 21.90 -25.81
N TYR A 232 -17.51 21.91 -25.03
CA TYR A 232 -18.79 21.33 -25.45
C TYR A 232 -19.36 22.00 -26.71
N PHE A 233 -19.40 23.33 -26.74
CA PHE A 233 -19.87 24.08 -27.92
C PHE A 233 -18.92 23.94 -29.12
N ALA A 234 -17.61 23.76 -28.87
CA ALA A 234 -16.63 23.45 -29.90
C ALA A 234 -16.68 21.99 -30.37
N ARG A 235 -17.57 21.18 -29.83
CA ARG A 235 -17.74 19.74 -30.12
C ARG A 235 -16.51 18.91 -29.81
N VAL A 236 -15.77 19.26 -28.75
CA VAL A 236 -14.68 18.47 -28.21
C VAL A 236 -15.26 17.32 -27.37
N SER A 237 -14.73 16.12 -27.55
CA SER A 237 -15.18 14.96 -26.77
C SER A 237 -14.76 15.07 -25.29
N LEU A 238 -15.75 15.08 -24.40
CA LEU A 238 -15.60 15.20 -22.95
C LEU A 238 -15.59 13.83 -22.25
N SER A 239 -15.35 12.75 -22.98
CA SER A 239 -15.19 11.42 -22.39
C SER A 239 -13.96 10.71 -22.97
N SER A 240 -13.31 9.88 -22.15
CA SER A 240 -12.20 9.05 -22.57
C SER A 240 -12.12 7.76 -21.76
N SER A 241 -11.78 6.65 -22.45
CA SER A 241 -11.30 5.46 -21.78
C SER A 241 -9.81 5.59 -21.49
N GLY A 242 -9.37 4.96 -20.40
CA GLY A 242 -7.97 4.80 -20.07
C GLY A 242 -7.62 3.33 -19.90
N PHE A 243 -6.38 2.98 -20.17
CA PHE A 243 -5.86 1.64 -20.02
C PHE A 243 -4.46 1.70 -19.42
N TYR A 244 -4.17 0.77 -18.51
CA TYR A 244 -2.84 0.58 -17.95
C TYR A 244 -2.50 -0.89 -17.85
N LYS A 245 -1.25 -1.22 -18.11
CA LYS A 245 -0.64 -2.53 -17.85
C LYS A 245 0.68 -2.33 -17.14
N THR A 246 0.92 -3.10 -16.08
CA THR A 246 2.17 -2.99 -15.31
C THR A 246 3.36 -3.37 -16.20
N PRO A 247 4.36 -2.48 -16.32
CA PRO A 247 5.53 -2.72 -17.18
C PRO A 247 6.52 -3.71 -16.55
N LYS A 248 7.49 -4.16 -17.36
CA LYS A 248 8.67 -4.94 -16.94
C LYS A 248 8.38 -6.28 -16.25
N LEU A 249 7.19 -6.82 -16.33
CA LEU A 249 6.86 -8.13 -15.75
C LEU A 249 7.28 -9.25 -16.71
N GLN A 250 8.15 -10.14 -16.25
CA GLN A 250 8.62 -11.34 -16.93
C GLN A 250 8.81 -12.45 -15.90
N TYR A 251 7.97 -13.45 -15.93
CA TYR A 251 8.06 -14.58 -15.00
C TYR A 251 7.66 -15.86 -15.71
N ASN A 252 8.55 -16.83 -15.68
CA ASN A 252 8.30 -18.18 -16.17
C ASN A 252 7.82 -19.04 -14.99
N ARG A 253 6.59 -19.53 -15.07
CA ARG A 253 6.01 -20.36 -14.00
C ARG A 253 6.59 -21.77 -13.94
N ASP A 254 7.08 -22.29 -15.07
CA ASP A 254 7.60 -23.65 -15.15
C ASP A 254 9.00 -23.75 -14.50
N THR A 255 9.81 -22.71 -14.68
CA THR A 255 11.15 -22.63 -14.07
C THR A 255 11.16 -21.90 -12.72
N GLY A 256 10.09 -21.14 -12.41
CA GLY A 256 10.03 -20.31 -11.21
C GLY A 256 10.98 -19.11 -11.24
N GLU A 257 11.40 -18.64 -12.42
CA GLU A 257 12.40 -17.58 -12.57
C GLU A 257 11.88 -16.36 -13.31
N GLY A 258 12.51 -15.21 -13.03
CA GLY A 258 12.25 -13.95 -13.72
C GLY A 258 11.92 -12.79 -12.79
N ARG A 259 11.18 -11.81 -13.34
CA ARG A 259 10.71 -10.61 -12.62
C ARG A 259 9.19 -10.68 -12.44
N PRO A 260 8.67 -11.34 -11.39
CA PRO A 260 7.23 -11.46 -11.14
C PRO A 260 6.61 -10.18 -10.59
N PHE A 261 7.40 -9.27 -10.00
CA PHE A 261 6.94 -8.08 -9.31
C PHE A 261 7.47 -6.81 -9.99
N PHE A 262 6.65 -5.75 -9.96
CA PHE A 262 7.06 -4.46 -10.50
C PHE A 262 8.04 -3.76 -9.55
N TYR A 263 7.72 -3.76 -8.26
CA TYR A 263 8.55 -3.22 -7.19
C TYR A 263 8.34 -4.00 -5.89
N PHE A 264 9.09 -3.64 -4.86
CA PHE A 264 8.89 -4.14 -3.50
C PHE A 264 8.42 -3.02 -2.59
N ALA A 265 7.41 -3.32 -1.75
CA ALA A 265 7.08 -2.53 -0.57
C ALA A 265 7.95 -2.99 0.59
N TYR A 266 8.37 -2.05 1.43
CA TYR A 266 9.23 -2.30 2.58
C TYR A 266 8.59 -1.81 3.87
N GLY A 267 8.85 -2.52 4.95
CA GLY A 267 8.40 -2.14 6.28
C GLY A 267 9.30 -2.71 7.36
N VAL A 268 9.30 -2.07 8.51
CA VAL A 268 9.99 -2.54 9.71
C VAL A 268 9.06 -2.31 10.90
N SER A 269 8.88 -3.34 11.74
CA SER A 269 8.06 -3.26 12.93
C SER A 269 8.84 -3.70 14.15
N MET A 270 8.68 -2.98 15.26
CA MET A 270 9.24 -3.32 16.55
C MET A 270 8.13 -3.43 17.57
N SER A 271 8.01 -4.61 18.20
CA SER A 271 6.98 -4.91 19.19
C SER A 271 7.59 -5.28 20.53
N GLU A 272 7.09 -4.69 21.61
CA GLU A 272 7.38 -5.05 22.99
C GLU A 272 6.12 -5.67 23.62
N VAL A 273 6.30 -6.80 24.30
CA VAL A 273 5.21 -7.56 24.90
C VAL A 273 5.55 -7.94 26.34
N SER A 274 4.52 -8.09 27.16
CA SER A 274 4.59 -8.67 28.49
C SER A 274 3.76 -9.96 28.52
N VAL A 275 4.26 -10.99 29.19
CA VAL A 275 3.59 -12.28 29.35
C VAL A 275 3.61 -12.69 30.82
N ASP A 276 2.44 -13.06 31.35
CA ASP A 276 2.32 -13.75 32.62
C ASP A 276 2.62 -15.25 32.39
N THR A 277 3.71 -15.73 32.99
CA THR A 277 4.14 -17.12 32.80
C THR A 277 3.32 -18.16 33.58
N LEU A 278 2.45 -17.72 34.49
CA LEU A 278 1.55 -18.61 35.24
C LEU A 278 0.23 -18.84 34.49
N THR A 279 -0.32 -17.78 33.88
CA THR A 279 -1.61 -17.84 33.18
C THR A 279 -1.48 -17.96 31.67
N GLY A 280 -0.35 -17.54 31.10
CA GLY A 280 -0.17 -17.38 29.66
C GLY A 280 -0.78 -16.11 29.08
N GLU A 281 -1.40 -15.27 29.92
CA GLU A 281 -1.93 -13.98 29.49
C GLU A 281 -0.81 -13.07 28.98
N TYR A 282 -1.05 -12.38 27.87
CA TYR A 282 -0.08 -11.47 27.28
C TYR A 282 -0.67 -10.09 27.01
N THR A 283 0.19 -9.11 26.93
CA THR A 283 -0.15 -7.74 26.54
C THR A 283 0.86 -7.26 25.52
N VAL A 284 0.40 -6.62 24.46
CA VAL A 284 1.27 -5.88 23.55
C VAL A 284 1.45 -4.47 24.11
N ASP A 285 2.60 -4.21 24.72
CA ASP A 285 2.85 -2.97 25.45
C ASP A 285 3.13 -1.80 24.52
N LYS A 286 4.02 -2.01 23.52
CA LYS A 286 4.43 -0.94 22.62
C LYS A 286 4.78 -1.45 21.23
N VAL A 287 4.28 -0.78 20.21
CA VAL A 287 4.57 -1.05 18.80
C VAL A 287 5.07 0.21 18.12
N ASN A 288 6.14 0.06 17.35
CA ASN A 288 6.64 1.09 16.45
C ASN A 288 6.73 0.49 15.05
N VAL A 289 6.07 1.10 14.08
CA VAL A 289 6.10 0.68 12.67
C VAL A 289 6.64 1.82 11.81
N LEU A 290 7.56 1.49 10.92
CA LEU A 290 8.03 2.37 9.86
C LEU A 290 7.77 1.66 8.52
N HIS A 291 6.96 2.28 7.66
CA HIS A 291 6.52 1.63 6.42
C HIS A 291 6.72 2.53 5.20
N ASP A 292 7.21 1.96 4.10
CA ASP A 292 7.38 2.65 2.82
C ASP A 292 6.12 2.48 1.95
N VAL A 293 5.46 3.59 1.69
CA VAL A 293 4.30 3.69 0.78
C VAL A 293 4.63 4.48 -0.49
N GLY A 294 5.90 4.80 -0.71
CA GLY A 294 6.31 5.75 -1.73
C GLY A 294 5.84 7.17 -1.39
N ASN A 295 5.41 7.93 -2.40
CA ASN A 295 4.75 9.21 -2.18
C ASN A 295 3.28 8.95 -1.83
N SER A 296 2.91 9.18 -0.56
CA SER A 296 1.56 8.94 -0.08
C SER A 296 0.55 9.84 -0.81
N LEU A 297 -0.49 9.23 -1.36
CA LEU A 297 -1.63 9.96 -1.94
C LEU A 297 -2.58 10.47 -0.87
N ASN A 298 -2.68 9.73 0.25
CA ASN A 298 -3.51 10.08 1.39
C ASN A 298 -2.90 9.50 2.67
N PRO A 299 -2.11 10.31 3.42
CA PRO A 299 -1.42 9.83 4.61
C PRO A 299 -2.33 9.24 5.69
N ALA A 300 -3.54 9.80 5.87
CA ALA A 300 -4.48 9.29 6.85
C ALA A 300 -4.97 7.87 6.51
N ILE A 301 -5.31 7.64 5.24
CA ILE A 301 -5.70 6.31 4.76
C ILE A 301 -4.50 5.35 4.87
N ASP A 302 -3.31 5.76 4.45
CA ASP A 302 -2.13 4.89 4.44
C ASP A 302 -1.74 4.45 5.85
N ILE A 303 -1.73 5.38 6.82
CA ILE A 303 -1.48 5.07 8.24
C ILE A 303 -2.55 4.11 8.75
N GLY A 304 -3.83 4.40 8.54
CA GLY A 304 -4.93 3.54 8.99
C GLY A 304 -4.87 2.13 8.39
N GLN A 305 -4.43 1.97 7.14
CA GLN A 305 -4.22 0.66 6.52
C GLN A 305 -3.07 -0.12 7.18
N ILE A 306 -1.98 0.55 7.56
CA ILE A 306 -0.84 -0.08 8.25
C ILE A 306 -1.26 -0.51 9.66
N GLU A 307 -1.95 0.36 10.40
CA GLU A 307 -2.48 0.06 11.74
C GLU A 307 -3.43 -1.13 11.70
N GLY A 308 -4.42 -1.11 10.79
CA GLY A 308 -5.38 -2.21 10.63
C GLY A 308 -4.72 -3.52 10.23
N ALA A 309 -3.73 -3.49 9.33
CA ALA A 309 -2.98 -4.66 8.91
C ALA A 309 -2.14 -5.25 10.07
N PHE A 310 -1.54 -4.40 10.91
CA PHE A 310 -0.81 -4.85 12.10
C PHE A 310 -1.74 -5.58 13.08
N ILE A 311 -2.90 -5.00 13.41
CA ILE A 311 -3.87 -5.61 14.32
C ILE A 311 -4.38 -6.95 13.76
N GLN A 312 -4.67 -7.02 12.46
CA GLN A 312 -5.06 -8.27 11.82
C GLN A 312 -3.94 -9.33 11.91
N GLY A 313 -2.70 -8.95 11.66
CA GLY A 313 -1.54 -9.84 11.78
C GLY A 313 -1.32 -10.31 13.23
N MET A 314 -1.53 -9.43 14.20
CA MET A 314 -1.46 -9.75 15.63
C MET A 314 -2.52 -10.78 16.01
N GLY A 315 -3.77 -10.57 15.61
CA GLY A 315 -4.88 -11.49 15.88
C GLY A 315 -4.62 -12.87 15.32
N TRP A 316 -4.17 -12.95 14.06
CA TRP A 316 -3.83 -14.21 13.41
C TRP A 316 -2.74 -15.00 14.15
N LEU A 317 -1.81 -14.32 14.82
CA LEU A 317 -0.71 -14.94 15.57
C LEU A 317 -1.06 -15.24 17.04
N THR A 318 -2.20 -14.81 17.54
CA THR A 318 -2.52 -14.86 18.97
C THR A 318 -3.90 -15.45 19.25
N THR A 319 -4.97 -14.70 18.97
CA THR A 319 -6.33 -15.05 19.42
C THR A 319 -7.15 -15.79 18.37
N GLU A 320 -6.84 -15.66 17.11
CA GLU A 320 -7.56 -16.28 16.02
C GLU A 320 -7.18 -17.77 15.89
N ASP A 321 -8.14 -18.66 16.12
CA ASP A 321 -7.94 -20.11 16.12
C ASP A 321 -9.05 -20.82 15.36
N LEU A 322 -8.68 -21.59 14.35
CA LEU A 322 -9.60 -22.43 13.59
C LEU A 322 -9.75 -23.79 14.27
N LYS A 323 -10.95 -24.08 14.74
CA LYS A 323 -11.29 -25.33 15.44
C LYS A 323 -12.26 -26.17 14.63
N TRP A 324 -11.96 -27.46 14.54
CA TRP A 324 -12.83 -28.46 13.92
C TRP A 324 -13.25 -29.50 14.96
N ASN A 325 -14.47 -30.01 14.82
CA ASN A 325 -14.90 -31.17 15.58
C ASN A 325 -14.35 -32.47 14.99
N GLU A 326 -14.61 -33.61 15.65
CA GLU A 326 -14.14 -34.93 15.21
C GLU A 326 -14.68 -35.34 13.83
N ALA A 327 -15.83 -34.80 13.41
CA ALA A 327 -16.41 -35.03 12.08
C ALA A 327 -15.82 -34.11 10.99
N GLY A 328 -14.82 -33.28 11.31
CA GLY A 328 -14.19 -32.34 10.38
C GLY A 328 -15.02 -31.08 10.07
N LYS A 329 -16.10 -30.83 10.82
CA LYS A 329 -16.87 -29.60 10.69
C LYS A 329 -16.19 -28.46 11.42
N LEU A 330 -16.00 -27.31 10.75
CA LEU A 330 -15.51 -26.07 11.38
C LEU A 330 -16.51 -25.59 12.43
N ILE A 331 -16.04 -25.34 13.65
CA ILE A 331 -16.86 -24.83 14.78
C ILE A 331 -16.54 -23.37 15.15
N SER A 332 -15.41 -22.84 14.71
CA SER A 332 -15.07 -21.41 14.78
C SER A 332 -15.57 -20.67 13.52
N GLU A 333 -16.87 -20.64 13.30
CA GLU A 333 -17.51 -20.20 12.05
C GLU A 333 -18.15 -18.81 12.13
N ASN A 334 -18.07 -18.15 13.28
CA ASN A 334 -18.68 -16.83 13.50
C ASN A 334 -17.87 -16.00 14.51
N MET A 335 -18.21 -14.72 14.66
CA MET A 335 -17.48 -13.78 15.54
C MET A 335 -17.49 -14.19 17.03
N ALA A 336 -18.45 -14.99 17.47
CA ALA A 336 -18.50 -15.49 18.84
C ALA A 336 -17.50 -16.64 19.09
N THR A 337 -17.16 -17.39 18.07
CA THR A 337 -16.28 -18.57 18.13
C THR A 337 -14.93 -18.38 17.47
N TYR A 338 -14.79 -17.45 16.51
CA TYR A 338 -13.54 -17.02 15.92
C TYR A 338 -13.16 -15.64 16.46
N LYS A 339 -12.12 -15.58 17.28
CA LYS A 339 -11.80 -14.40 18.09
C LYS A 339 -10.82 -13.46 17.38
N ILE A 340 -11.35 -12.49 16.63
CA ILE A 340 -10.53 -11.37 16.14
C ILE A 340 -10.18 -10.44 17.31
N PRO A 341 -9.07 -9.70 17.27
CA PRO A 341 -8.72 -8.73 18.30
C PRO A 341 -9.83 -7.70 18.52
N ALA A 342 -10.15 -7.47 19.78
CA ALA A 342 -11.02 -6.39 20.22
C ALA A 342 -10.21 -5.11 20.42
N ILE A 343 -10.90 -3.98 20.63
CA ILE A 343 -10.23 -2.70 20.87
C ILE A 343 -9.32 -2.72 22.12
N GLY A 344 -9.67 -3.56 23.11
CA GLY A 344 -8.86 -3.74 24.33
C GLY A 344 -7.56 -4.52 24.12
N ASP A 345 -7.43 -5.23 23.00
CA ASP A 345 -6.23 -6.00 22.65
C ASP A 345 -5.19 -5.16 21.89
N THR A 346 -5.56 -3.93 21.52
CA THR A 346 -4.65 -3.02 20.80
C THR A 346 -3.42 -2.68 21.65
N PRO A 347 -2.25 -2.44 21.02
CA PRO A 347 -1.06 -2.02 21.75
C PRO A 347 -1.32 -0.78 22.61
N LYS A 348 -0.81 -0.74 23.84
CA LYS A 348 -0.96 0.41 24.74
C LYS A 348 -0.33 1.67 24.17
N GLU A 349 0.81 1.51 23.49
CA GLU A 349 1.45 2.56 22.68
C GLU A 349 1.61 2.04 21.25
N PHE A 350 0.94 2.68 20.29
CA PHE A 350 0.96 2.28 18.89
C PHE A 350 1.41 3.45 18.03
N ASN A 351 2.62 3.39 17.51
CA ASN A 351 3.24 4.44 16.73
C ASN A 351 3.52 3.95 15.29
N VAL A 352 2.82 4.52 14.33
CA VAL A 352 3.02 4.24 12.90
C VAL A 352 3.55 5.49 12.21
N LYS A 353 4.61 5.33 11.42
CA LYS A 353 5.23 6.39 10.63
C LYS A 353 5.45 5.93 9.21
N LEU A 354 5.16 6.80 8.25
CA LEU A 354 5.52 6.60 6.86
C LEU A 354 7.00 6.96 6.65
N PHE A 355 7.73 6.10 5.94
CA PHE A 355 9.14 6.34 5.62
C PHE A 355 9.26 7.41 4.54
N GLY A 356 9.94 8.50 4.84
CA GLY A 356 10.23 9.56 3.88
C GLY A 356 11.38 9.14 2.96
N ARG A 357 11.10 8.92 1.67
CA ARG A 357 12.17 8.74 0.67
C ARG A 357 12.93 10.05 0.51
N LYS A 358 14.25 10.00 0.68
CA LYS A 358 15.16 11.14 0.45
C LYS A 358 15.45 11.29 -1.04
#